data_e5ddcd965f1757017cc81992e5cb1e9b
#
_entry.id   e5ddcd965f1757017cc81992e5cb1e9b
#
_cell.length_a   1.000
_cell.length_b   1.000
_cell.length_c   1.000
_cell.angle_alpha   90.00
_cell.angle_beta   90.00
_cell.angle_gamma   90.00
#
_symmetry.space_group_name_H-M   'P 1'
#
loop_
_entity.id
_entity.type
_entity.pdbx_description
1 polymer ?
#
loop_
_entity_poly.entity_id
_entity_poly.type
_entity_poly.pdbx_seq_one_letter_code
_entity_poly.pdbx_strand_id
1 'polypeptide(L)'
;MTTSEQQVLDDMPVRLYSAAPSRLTSYLDCPRRYRMTYLERPAPAKGPPWGHNSVGASVHSALAGWWKLPFEERTPAAGGALAVSGWLGDGFRDDAQSHAAREQARGQVERYLADVDPAVEPIGVERVVSTKTGRASLWGRVDRIDDRPGEGIVVVDYKTGRSVLTVDDARTSLALAVYAAAAARTFHRQCLRVELHHLPTGEVVAWDHTEESLARHVRRADSLAADLAAVDARFRQGMTAQEADEAFPAQVGPLCGWCDFNRVCETGRAAVPPREPWAAVATSSPGPGTATSATGASSGPVS
;
A
#
# COMPACT_ATOMS: atom_id res chain seq x y z
N MET A 1 -43.25 19.73 -16.98
CA MET A 1 -41.82 20.17 -16.96
C MET A 1 -41.57 20.86 -18.29
N THR A 2 -41.17 22.10 -18.27
CA THR A 2 -40.92 22.88 -19.47
C THR A 2 -39.54 22.56 -20.04
N THR A 3 -39.34 22.70 -21.34
CA THR A 3 -38.07 22.43 -22.07
C THR A 3 -36.87 23.15 -21.44
N SER A 4 -37.09 24.27 -20.77
CA SER A 4 -36.05 25.07 -20.06
C SER A 4 -35.54 24.40 -18.78
N GLU A 5 -36.41 23.70 -18.02
CA GLU A 5 -36.02 22.97 -16.80
C GLU A 5 -35.20 21.71 -17.13
N GLN A 6 -35.54 21.05 -18.25
CA GLN A 6 -34.78 19.90 -18.74
C GLN A 6 -33.38 20.32 -19.18
N GLN A 7 -33.26 21.45 -19.89
CA GLN A 7 -31.93 21.99 -20.32
C GLN A 7 -31.04 22.40 -19.15
N VAL A 8 -31.61 22.98 -18.08
CA VAL A 8 -30.84 23.35 -16.87
C VAL A 8 -30.32 22.10 -16.13
N LEU A 9 -31.07 20.98 -16.18
CA LEU A 9 -30.64 19.72 -15.59
C LEU A 9 -29.54 19.03 -16.42
N ASP A 10 -29.55 19.18 -17.74
CA ASP A 10 -28.52 18.64 -18.63
C ASP A 10 -27.20 19.42 -18.57
N ASP A 11 -27.26 20.69 -18.20
CA ASP A 11 -26.07 21.58 -18.00
C ASP A 11 -25.43 21.46 -16.61
N MET A 12 -26.02 20.72 -15.69
CA MET A 12 -25.40 20.49 -14.39
C MET A 12 -24.14 19.63 -14.52
N PRO A 13 -23.02 20.07 -13.94
CA PRO A 13 -21.76 19.30 -14.02
C PRO A 13 -21.97 17.90 -13.44
N VAL A 14 -21.79 16.89 -14.28
CA VAL A 14 -21.83 15.48 -13.86
C VAL A 14 -20.81 15.25 -12.76
N ARG A 15 -21.26 14.84 -11.59
CA ARG A 15 -20.37 14.52 -10.48
C ARG A 15 -19.56 13.28 -10.83
N LEU A 16 -18.27 13.50 -11.11
CA LEU A 16 -17.34 12.42 -11.41
C LEU A 16 -17.24 11.43 -10.24
N TYR A 17 -17.15 10.15 -10.55
CA TYR A 17 -16.92 9.13 -9.54
C TYR A 17 -15.52 9.30 -8.92
N SER A 18 -15.47 9.48 -7.61
CA SER A 18 -14.21 9.69 -6.90
C SER A 18 -13.63 8.35 -6.41
N ALA A 19 -12.43 8.00 -6.87
CA ALA A 19 -11.78 6.76 -6.51
C ALA A 19 -10.27 6.90 -6.31
N ALA A 20 -9.77 6.29 -5.23
CA ALA A 20 -8.34 5.99 -5.08
C ALA A 20 -8.03 4.64 -5.76
N PRO A 21 -6.79 4.40 -6.22
CA PRO A 21 -6.38 3.12 -6.78
C PRO A 21 -6.68 1.92 -5.86
N SER A 22 -6.48 2.07 -4.55
CA SER A 22 -6.82 1.04 -3.56
C SER A 22 -8.30 0.63 -3.57
N ARG A 23 -9.19 1.57 -3.87
CA ARG A 23 -10.62 1.29 -4.03
C ARG A 23 -10.88 0.45 -5.27
N LEU A 24 -10.23 0.78 -6.38
CA LEU A 24 -10.34 0.05 -7.64
C LEU A 24 -9.76 -1.37 -7.52
N THR A 25 -8.56 -1.50 -6.94
CA THR A 25 -7.92 -2.80 -6.74
C THR A 25 -8.70 -3.69 -5.75
N SER A 26 -9.29 -3.10 -4.71
CA SER A 26 -10.14 -3.85 -3.78
C SER A 26 -11.31 -4.56 -4.48
N TYR A 27 -11.90 -3.91 -5.49
CA TYR A 27 -12.96 -4.52 -6.30
C TYR A 27 -12.42 -5.63 -7.21
N LEU A 28 -11.26 -5.39 -7.86
CA LEU A 28 -10.60 -6.39 -8.70
C LEU A 28 -10.18 -7.64 -7.91
N ASP A 29 -9.71 -7.45 -6.69
CA ASP A 29 -9.30 -8.56 -5.82
C ASP A 29 -10.50 -9.37 -5.32
N CYS A 30 -11.58 -8.70 -4.91
CA CYS A 30 -12.81 -9.36 -4.46
C CYS A 30 -13.99 -8.35 -4.38
N PRO A 31 -14.96 -8.43 -5.30
CA PRO A 31 -16.12 -7.56 -5.27
C PRO A 31 -16.89 -7.60 -3.94
N ARG A 32 -16.99 -8.76 -3.28
CA ARG A 32 -17.61 -8.88 -1.95
C ARG A 32 -16.85 -8.10 -0.88
N ARG A 33 -15.50 -8.20 -0.85
CA ARG A 33 -14.67 -7.40 0.06
C ARG A 33 -14.85 -5.90 -0.18
N TYR A 34 -14.94 -5.50 -1.44
CA TYR A 34 -15.24 -4.13 -1.83
C TYR A 34 -16.57 -3.65 -1.27
N ARG A 35 -17.67 -4.42 -1.46
CA ARG A 35 -18.99 -4.12 -0.92
C ARG A 35 -18.95 -3.92 0.58
N MET A 36 -18.39 -4.89 1.32
CA MET A 36 -18.25 -4.85 2.77
C MET A 36 -17.43 -3.63 3.26
N THR A 37 -16.42 -3.24 2.51
CA THR A 37 -15.56 -2.10 2.89
C THR A 37 -16.24 -0.76 2.62
N TYR A 38 -16.85 -0.60 1.45
CA TYR A 38 -17.22 0.73 0.94
C TYR A 38 -18.73 1.00 0.90
N LEU A 39 -19.57 -0.02 0.86
CA LEU A 39 -20.99 0.15 0.60
C LEU A 39 -21.91 -0.23 1.76
N GLU A 40 -21.63 -1.33 2.44
CA GLU A 40 -22.51 -1.82 3.53
C GLU A 40 -22.55 -0.84 4.71
N ARG A 41 -23.76 -0.61 5.21
CA ARG A 41 -23.99 0.24 6.40
C ARG A 41 -25.08 -0.40 7.27
N PRO A 42 -24.80 -0.74 8.56
CA PRO A 42 -23.48 -0.62 9.19
C PRO A 42 -22.44 -1.53 8.52
N ALA A 43 -21.17 -1.10 8.55
CA ALA A 43 -20.10 -1.91 7.98
C ALA A 43 -19.93 -3.20 8.79
N PRO A 44 -19.71 -4.36 8.14
CA PRO A 44 -19.42 -5.60 8.84
C PRO A 44 -18.19 -5.51 9.72
N ALA A 45 -18.18 -6.27 10.81
CA ALA A 45 -17.04 -6.28 11.73
C ALA A 45 -15.78 -6.82 11.03
N LYS A 46 -14.70 -6.04 11.13
CA LYS A 46 -13.37 -6.47 10.68
C LYS A 46 -12.72 -7.37 11.73
N GLY A 47 -11.79 -8.19 11.27
CA GLY A 47 -10.85 -8.87 12.15
C GLY A 47 -9.89 -7.90 12.86
N PRO A 48 -9.02 -8.41 13.73
CA PRO A 48 -8.00 -7.61 14.37
C PRO A 48 -7.03 -7.00 13.35
N PRO A 49 -6.34 -5.91 13.71
CA PRO A 49 -5.30 -5.33 12.86
C PRO A 49 -4.22 -6.35 12.49
N TRP A 50 -3.65 -6.19 11.31
CA TRP A 50 -2.55 -7.04 10.84
C TRP A 50 -1.21 -6.44 11.28
N GLY A 51 -0.34 -7.21 11.92
CA GLY A 51 0.97 -6.75 12.38
C GLY A 51 1.86 -6.21 11.25
N HIS A 52 1.80 -6.82 10.07
CA HIS A 52 2.54 -6.31 8.90
C HIS A 52 2.04 -4.95 8.41
N ASN A 53 0.74 -4.62 8.59
CA ASN A 53 0.22 -3.29 8.29
C ASN A 53 0.74 -2.26 9.31
N SER A 54 0.84 -2.64 10.59
CA SER A 54 1.43 -1.80 11.64
C SER A 54 2.90 -1.51 11.37
N VAL A 55 3.69 -2.53 10.96
CA VAL A 55 5.07 -2.35 10.51
C VAL A 55 5.13 -1.36 9.34
N GLY A 56 4.34 -1.60 8.29
CA GLY A 56 4.31 -0.74 7.10
C GLY A 56 3.98 0.71 7.45
N ALA A 57 2.91 0.94 8.20
CA ALA A 57 2.47 2.28 8.58
C ALA A 57 3.53 3.02 9.44
N SER A 58 4.18 2.31 10.38
CA SER A 58 5.25 2.90 11.20
C SER A 58 6.45 3.32 10.36
N VAL A 59 6.87 2.48 9.40
CA VAL A 59 7.99 2.76 8.50
C VAL A 59 7.68 3.94 7.56
N HIS A 60 6.51 3.94 6.91
CA HIS A 60 6.10 5.05 6.04
C HIS A 60 6.04 6.39 6.82
N SER A 61 5.48 6.35 8.04
CA SER A 61 5.46 7.53 8.93
C SER A 61 6.85 8.02 9.30
N ALA A 62 7.78 7.11 9.59
CA ALA A 62 9.17 7.46 9.92
C ALA A 62 9.89 8.11 8.74
N LEU A 63 9.76 7.53 7.53
CA LEU A 63 10.36 8.11 6.33
C LEU A 63 9.75 9.47 5.98
N ALA A 64 8.44 9.60 6.10
CA ALA A 64 7.77 10.89 5.92
C ALA A 64 8.20 11.93 6.96
N GLY A 65 8.40 11.52 8.20
CA GLY A 65 8.92 12.36 9.27
C GLY A 65 10.37 12.81 9.01
N TRP A 66 11.21 11.91 8.53
CA TRP A 66 12.61 12.18 8.24
C TRP A 66 12.78 13.28 7.18
N TRP A 67 12.01 13.25 6.12
CA TRP A 67 12.02 14.30 5.09
C TRP A 67 11.56 15.67 5.58
N LYS A 68 10.89 15.74 6.75
CA LYS A 68 10.45 16.99 7.37
C LYS A 68 11.47 17.56 8.37
N LEU A 69 12.52 16.79 8.69
CA LEU A 69 13.59 17.28 9.53
C LEU A 69 14.41 18.37 8.82
N PRO A 70 15.02 19.30 9.55
CA PRO A 70 16.08 20.14 9.02
C PRO A 70 17.19 19.29 8.40
N PHE A 71 17.83 19.80 7.36
CA PHE A 71 18.89 19.06 6.63
C PHE A 71 19.94 18.47 7.55
N GLU A 72 20.41 19.25 8.53
CA GLU A 72 21.46 18.87 9.48
C GLU A 72 21.05 17.72 10.40
N GLU A 73 19.74 17.49 10.56
CA GLU A 73 19.17 16.43 11.40
C GLU A 73 18.82 15.18 10.59
N ARG A 74 18.90 15.22 9.26
CA ARG A 74 18.56 14.10 8.37
C ARG A 74 19.66 13.02 8.39
N THR A 75 19.81 12.38 9.54
CA THR A 75 20.72 11.25 9.69
C THR A 75 19.96 9.91 9.63
N PRO A 76 20.60 8.79 9.23
CA PRO A 76 19.97 7.47 9.32
C PRO A 76 19.46 7.15 10.72
N ALA A 77 20.21 7.50 11.76
CA ALA A 77 19.84 7.29 13.16
C ALA A 77 18.57 8.06 13.55
N ALA A 78 18.40 9.30 13.04
CA ALA A 78 17.18 10.08 13.27
C ALA A 78 15.96 9.36 12.64
N GLY A 79 16.09 8.80 11.44
CA GLY A 79 15.05 8.00 10.81
C GLY A 79 14.69 6.76 11.61
N GLY A 80 15.71 6.04 12.13
CA GLY A 80 15.50 4.90 13.03
C GLY A 80 14.78 5.29 14.31
N ALA A 81 15.13 6.43 14.92
CA ALA A 81 14.46 6.96 16.10
C ALA A 81 12.97 7.30 15.83
N LEU A 82 12.67 7.85 14.66
CA LEU A 82 11.29 8.11 14.24
C LEU A 82 10.48 6.80 14.09
N ALA A 83 11.08 5.73 13.54
CA ALA A 83 10.42 4.44 13.44
C ALA A 83 10.08 3.83 14.82
N VAL A 84 10.95 4.05 15.81
CA VAL A 84 10.74 3.61 17.19
C VAL A 84 9.66 4.46 17.89
N SER A 85 9.76 5.78 17.81
CA SER A 85 8.84 6.69 18.52
C SER A 85 7.41 6.65 17.94
N GLY A 86 7.26 6.42 16.63
CA GLY A 86 5.97 6.30 15.94
C GLY A 86 5.48 4.86 15.80
N TRP A 87 6.00 3.91 16.59
CA TRP A 87 5.66 2.50 16.47
C TRP A 87 4.20 2.19 16.79
N LEU A 88 3.54 1.45 15.91
CA LEU A 88 2.20 0.91 16.10
C LEU A 88 2.29 -0.52 16.62
N GLY A 89 1.76 -0.78 17.80
CA GLY A 89 1.89 -2.05 18.52
C GLY A 89 0.79 -3.08 18.24
N ASP A 90 -0.12 -2.83 17.29
CA ASP A 90 -1.26 -3.70 17.03
C ASP A 90 -0.93 -4.87 16.10
N GLY A 91 -1.60 -6.01 16.29
CA GLY A 91 -1.54 -7.15 15.37
C GLY A 91 -0.33 -8.06 15.56
N PHE A 92 0.39 -7.93 16.66
CA PHE A 92 1.47 -8.84 17.04
C PHE A 92 0.95 -9.91 18.01
N ARG A 93 1.67 -11.03 18.10
CA ARG A 93 1.33 -12.13 18.99
C ARG A 93 1.51 -11.76 20.46
N ASP A 94 2.58 -11.03 20.75
CA ASP A 94 3.01 -10.62 22.07
C ASP A 94 3.96 -9.41 22.00
N ASP A 95 4.28 -8.83 23.14
CA ASP A 95 5.18 -7.67 23.24
C ASP A 95 6.60 -8.00 22.75
N ALA A 96 7.07 -9.22 22.93
CA ALA A 96 8.40 -9.64 22.48
C ALA A 96 8.48 -9.64 20.96
N GLN A 97 7.45 -10.14 20.25
CA GLN A 97 7.39 -10.09 18.79
C GLN A 97 7.25 -8.65 18.31
N SER A 98 6.41 -7.82 18.94
CA SER A 98 6.27 -6.40 18.63
C SER A 98 7.61 -5.67 18.76
N HIS A 99 8.34 -5.89 19.86
CA HIS A 99 9.65 -5.30 20.09
C HIS A 99 10.68 -5.73 19.03
N ALA A 100 10.74 -7.03 18.72
CA ALA A 100 11.65 -7.54 17.68
C ALA A 100 11.34 -6.95 16.30
N ALA A 101 10.07 -6.85 15.94
CA ALA A 101 9.64 -6.24 14.68
C ALA A 101 9.98 -4.75 14.61
N ARG A 102 9.83 -4.02 15.73
CA ARG A 102 10.20 -2.61 15.85
C ARG A 102 11.70 -2.40 15.63
N GLU A 103 12.55 -3.20 16.27
CA GLU A 103 14.01 -3.11 16.11
C GLU A 103 14.43 -3.48 14.68
N GLN A 104 13.78 -4.45 14.08
CA GLN A 104 14.01 -4.79 12.66
C GLN A 104 13.61 -3.64 11.74
N ALA A 105 12.45 -3.01 11.95
CA ALA A 105 12.00 -1.85 11.18
C ALA A 105 12.95 -0.66 11.34
N ARG A 106 13.43 -0.39 12.57
CA ARG A 106 14.44 0.63 12.84
C ARG A 106 15.68 0.39 11.97
N GLY A 107 16.25 -0.81 12.02
CA GLY A 107 17.43 -1.14 11.24
C GLY A 107 17.21 -1.11 9.72
N GLN A 108 16.01 -1.43 9.23
CA GLN A 108 15.67 -1.29 7.81
C GLN A 108 15.64 0.18 7.38
N VAL A 109 15.00 1.05 8.17
CA VAL A 109 14.97 2.51 7.92
C VAL A 109 16.37 3.10 7.94
N GLU A 110 17.18 2.76 8.94
CA GLU A 110 18.57 3.25 9.04
C GLU A 110 19.42 2.84 7.83
N ARG A 111 19.34 1.57 7.41
CA ARG A 111 20.07 1.09 6.22
C ARG A 111 19.61 1.78 4.95
N TYR A 112 18.32 1.88 4.74
CA TYR A 112 17.76 2.56 3.58
C TYR A 112 18.21 4.02 3.50
N LEU A 113 18.16 4.75 4.62
CA LEU A 113 18.54 6.16 4.68
C LEU A 113 20.07 6.39 4.60
N ALA A 114 20.90 5.37 4.82
CA ALA A 114 22.33 5.47 4.62
C ALA A 114 22.71 5.65 3.14
N ASP A 115 21.87 5.18 2.23
CA ASP A 115 22.06 5.29 0.78
C ASP A 115 21.27 6.46 0.15
N VAL A 116 20.50 7.21 0.95
CA VAL A 116 19.71 8.36 0.51
C VAL A 116 20.53 9.65 0.71
N ASP A 117 20.64 10.45 -0.34
CA ASP A 117 21.23 11.79 -0.22
C ASP A 117 20.28 12.71 0.56
N PRO A 118 20.66 13.17 1.77
CA PRO A 118 19.84 14.03 2.58
C PRO A 118 19.65 15.45 1.99
N ALA A 119 20.48 15.85 1.04
CA ALA A 119 20.39 17.16 0.36
C ALA A 119 19.30 17.19 -0.71
N VAL A 120 18.79 16.03 -1.15
CA VAL A 120 17.65 15.98 -2.07
C VAL A 120 16.41 16.49 -1.36
N GLU A 121 15.71 17.45 -1.99
CA GLU A 121 14.43 17.98 -1.50
C GLU A 121 13.29 17.42 -2.35
N PRO A 122 12.54 16.42 -1.85
CA PRO A 122 11.35 15.94 -2.54
C PRO A 122 10.32 17.06 -2.72
N ILE A 123 9.72 17.16 -3.90
CA ILE A 123 8.62 18.12 -4.14
C ILE A 123 7.29 17.69 -3.51
N GLY A 124 7.23 16.46 -3.01
CA GLY A 124 6.08 15.93 -2.28
C GLY A 124 6.44 14.75 -1.38
N VAL A 125 5.99 14.79 -0.13
CA VAL A 125 6.07 13.69 0.83
C VAL A 125 4.69 13.46 1.40
N GLU A 126 4.17 12.22 1.37
CA GLU A 126 2.79 11.89 1.72
C GLU A 126 1.80 12.82 1.00
N ARG A 127 2.10 13.12 -0.25
CA ARG A 127 1.40 14.15 -1.01
C ARG A 127 0.15 13.59 -1.69
N VAL A 128 -0.99 14.23 -1.45
CA VAL A 128 -2.20 13.94 -2.21
C VAL A 128 -2.09 14.55 -3.60
N VAL A 129 -2.25 13.72 -4.62
CA VAL A 129 -2.29 14.09 -6.03
C VAL A 129 -3.62 13.64 -6.64
N SER A 130 -4.07 14.34 -7.69
CA SER A 130 -5.32 13.98 -8.35
C SER A 130 -5.30 14.28 -9.85
N THR A 131 -6.07 13.50 -10.60
CA THR A 131 -6.34 13.75 -12.01
C THR A 131 -7.79 13.47 -12.33
N LYS A 132 -8.36 14.19 -13.28
CA LYS A 132 -9.71 13.94 -13.79
C LYS A 132 -9.61 13.20 -15.12
N THR A 133 -10.46 12.23 -15.28
CA THR A 133 -10.70 11.51 -16.53
C THR A 133 -12.07 11.86 -17.08
N GLY A 134 -12.53 11.18 -18.13
CA GLY A 134 -13.89 11.40 -18.65
C GLY A 134 -15.01 11.04 -17.69
N ARG A 135 -14.78 10.09 -16.75
CA ARG A 135 -15.82 9.50 -15.88
C ARG A 135 -15.47 9.55 -14.41
N ALA A 136 -14.19 9.74 -14.06
CA ALA A 136 -13.71 9.66 -12.69
C ALA A 136 -12.83 10.84 -12.29
N SER A 137 -12.81 11.09 -10.98
CA SER A 137 -11.77 11.85 -10.29
C SER A 137 -10.87 10.86 -9.55
N LEU A 138 -9.73 10.55 -10.14
CA LEU A 138 -8.74 9.64 -9.57
C LEU A 138 -7.79 10.44 -8.66
N TRP A 139 -7.56 9.93 -7.47
CA TRP A 139 -6.69 10.59 -6.49
C TRP A 139 -5.96 9.55 -5.64
N GLY A 140 -4.86 9.97 -5.02
CA GLY A 140 -4.18 9.14 -4.06
C GLY A 140 -3.09 9.88 -3.33
N ARG A 141 -2.53 9.24 -2.32
CA ARG A 141 -1.43 9.77 -1.54
C ARG A 141 -0.16 9.02 -1.95
N VAL A 142 0.81 9.77 -2.42
CA VAL A 142 2.11 9.27 -2.88
C VAL A 142 3.11 9.44 -1.73
N ASP A 143 3.88 8.41 -1.46
CA ASP A 143 4.83 8.41 -0.35
C ASP A 143 5.90 9.48 -0.55
N ARG A 144 6.54 9.51 -1.75
CA ARG A 144 7.52 10.53 -2.10
C ARG A 144 7.44 10.87 -3.59
N ILE A 145 7.63 12.13 -3.91
CA ILE A 145 7.71 12.63 -5.30
C ILE A 145 8.99 13.45 -5.39
N ASP A 146 9.89 13.01 -6.26
CA ASP A 146 11.15 13.68 -6.53
C ASP A 146 11.06 14.50 -7.82
N ASP A 147 11.85 15.57 -7.90
CA ASP A 147 12.13 16.31 -9.14
C ASP A 147 13.57 16.06 -9.51
N ARG A 148 13.81 15.25 -10.53
CA ARG A 148 15.17 14.85 -10.94
C ARG A 148 15.56 15.53 -12.25
N PRO A 149 16.72 16.23 -12.29
CA PRO A 149 17.21 16.85 -13.52
C PRO A 149 17.37 15.82 -14.65
N GLY A 150 16.74 16.09 -15.79
CA GLY A 150 16.78 15.21 -16.97
C GLY A 150 15.78 14.04 -16.97
N GLU A 151 15.23 13.64 -15.81
CA GLU A 151 14.24 12.57 -15.70
C GLU A 151 12.81 13.10 -15.52
N GLY A 152 12.66 14.34 -15.04
CA GLY A 152 11.37 14.91 -14.68
C GLY A 152 10.93 14.52 -13.28
N ILE A 153 9.61 14.39 -13.08
CA ILE A 153 9.04 13.98 -11.81
C ILE A 153 9.06 12.45 -11.72
N VAL A 154 9.48 11.95 -10.56
CA VAL A 154 9.53 10.52 -10.21
C VAL A 154 8.62 10.24 -9.03
N VAL A 155 7.74 9.26 -9.18
CA VAL A 155 6.90 8.73 -8.10
C VAL A 155 7.64 7.60 -7.41
N VAL A 156 7.82 7.70 -6.09
CA VAL A 156 8.43 6.68 -5.24
C VAL A 156 7.39 6.13 -4.27
N ASP A 157 7.34 4.82 -4.16
CA ASP A 157 6.46 4.10 -3.25
C ASP A 157 7.31 3.10 -2.43
N TYR A 158 7.19 3.16 -1.11
CA TYR A 158 7.95 2.32 -0.20
C TYR A 158 7.27 0.98 0.02
N LYS A 159 8.06 -0.09 -0.01
CA LYS A 159 7.59 -1.45 0.22
C LYS A 159 8.31 -2.07 1.42
N THR A 160 7.52 -2.51 2.40
CA THR A 160 7.99 -3.15 3.64
C THR A 160 7.70 -4.65 3.68
N GLY A 161 6.99 -5.16 2.65
CA GLY A 161 6.65 -6.56 2.54
C GLY A 161 7.88 -7.45 2.35
N ARG A 162 7.70 -8.77 2.53
CA ARG A 162 8.79 -9.76 2.44
C ARG A 162 9.02 -10.28 1.02
N SER A 163 8.09 -10.04 0.11
CA SER A 163 8.18 -10.52 -1.27
C SER A 163 9.22 -9.72 -2.03
N VAL A 164 10.09 -10.42 -2.75
CA VAL A 164 11.02 -9.80 -3.69
C VAL A 164 10.21 -9.08 -4.76
N LEU A 165 10.58 -7.84 -5.04
CA LEU A 165 9.94 -7.03 -6.07
C LEU A 165 10.55 -7.32 -7.45
N THR A 166 9.72 -7.20 -8.46
CA THR A 166 10.11 -7.36 -9.87
C THR A 166 9.79 -6.12 -10.67
N VAL A 167 10.40 -5.96 -11.81
CA VAL A 167 10.06 -4.88 -12.75
C VAL A 167 8.59 -4.91 -13.15
N ASP A 168 7.99 -6.11 -13.21
CA ASP A 168 6.57 -6.27 -13.52
C ASP A 168 5.68 -5.69 -12.43
N ASP A 169 6.09 -5.72 -11.16
CA ASP A 169 5.35 -5.09 -10.07
C ASP A 169 5.26 -3.57 -10.24
N ALA A 170 6.32 -2.92 -10.72
CA ALA A 170 6.29 -1.50 -11.03
C ALA A 170 5.52 -1.23 -12.34
N ARG A 171 5.81 -2.01 -13.40
CA ARG A 171 5.26 -1.83 -14.75
C ARG A 171 3.75 -2.00 -14.81
N THR A 172 3.20 -2.98 -14.09
CA THR A 172 1.78 -3.36 -14.16
C THR A 172 0.92 -2.71 -13.07
N SER A 173 1.53 -1.98 -12.13
CA SER A 173 0.85 -1.34 -11.02
C SER A 173 -0.11 -0.25 -11.49
N LEU A 174 -1.42 -0.52 -11.35
CA LEU A 174 -2.44 0.48 -11.59
C LEU A 174 -2.28 1.70 -10.68
N ALA A 175 -1.87 1.47 -9.42
CA ALA A 175 -1.69 2.52 -8.44
C ALA A 175 -0.57 3.49 -8.85
N LEU A 176 0.62 2.96 -9.16
CA LEU A 176 1.77 3.77 -9.57
C LEU A 176 1.47 4.56 -10.86
N ALA A 177 0.84 3.93 -11.85
CA ALA A 177 0.48 4.59 -13.09
C ALA A 177 -0.54 5.74 -12.85
N VAL A 178 -1.55 5.54 -12.00
CA VAL A 178 -2.48 6.60 -11.62
C VAL A 178 -1.77 7.70 -10.84
N TYR A 179 -0.84 7.36 -9.94
CA TYR A 179 -0.06 8.34 -9.19
C TYR A 179 0.83 9.17 -10.11
N ALA A 180 1.50 8.55 -11.08
CA ALA A 180 2.33 9.25 -12.07
C ALA A 180 1.48 10.23 -12.91
N ALA A 181 0.33 9.79 -13.43
CA ALA A 181 -0.57 10.65 -14.18
C ALA A 181 -1.14 11.80 -13.32
N ALA A 182 -1.46 11.53 -12.07
CA ALA A 182 -1.97 12.53 -11.12
C ALA A 182 -0.88 13.52 -10.68
N ALA A 183 0.35 13.04 -10.46
CA ALA A 183 1.51 13.89 -10.16
C ALA A 183 1.84 14.81 -11.34
N ALA A 184 1.89 14.27 -12.55
CA ALA A 184 2.12 15.07 -13.76
C ALA A 184 1.10 16.22 -13.88
N ARG A 185 -0.17 15.93 -13.61
CA ARG A 185 -1.23 16.94 -13.62
C ARG A 185 -1.09 17.97 -12.49
N THR A 186 -0.77 17.49 -11.28
CA THR A 186 -0.68 18.35 -10.09
C THR A 186 0.48 19.34 -10.17
N PHE A 187 1.62 18.89 -10.72
CA PHE A 187 2.84 19.70 -10.79
C PHE A 187 3.05 20.34 -12.18
N HIS A 188 2.17 20.09 -13.14
CA HIS A 188 2.28 20.57 -14.53
C HIS A 188 3.61 20.18 -15.19
N ARG A 189 4.11 18.98 -14.90
CA ARG A 189 5.38 18.44 -15.39
C ARG A 189 5.24 16.96 -15.77
N GLN A 190 6.09 16.49 -16.68
CA GLN A 190 6.10 15.08 -17.07
C GLN A 190 6.50 14.19 -15.89
N CYS A 191 5.77 13.09 -15.71
CA CYS A 191 6.03 12.05 -14.72
C CYS A 191 5.82 10.68 -15.40
N LEU A 192 6.88 10.09 -15.89
CA LEU A 192 6.84 8.79 -16.54
C LEU A 192 7.52 7.71 -15.71
N ARG A 193 8.47 8.08 -14.84
CA ARG A 193 9.22 7.16 -14.02
C ARG A 193 8.51 6.89 -12.71
N VAL A 194 8.42 5.61 -12.36
CA VAL A 194 7.88 5.11 -11.08
C VAL A 194 8.89 4.16 -10.44
N GLU A 195 9.01 4.21 -9.13
CA GLU A 195 9.96 3.40 -8.38
C GLU A 195 9.28 2.73 -7.17
N LEU A 196 9.62 1.46 -6.96
CA LEU A 196 9.32 0.72 -5.76
C LEU A 196 10.62 0.56 -4.96
N HIS A 197 10.67 1.14 -3.78
CA HIS A 197 11.81 1.04 -2.88
C HIS A 197 11.54 -0.03 -1.83
N HIS A 198 12.26 -1.15 -1.91
CA HIS A 198 12.07 -2.29 -1.03
C HIS A 198 12.98 -2.20 0.20
N LEU A 199 12.44 -1.78 1.32
CA LEU A 199 13.22 -1.53 2.53
C LEU A 199 13.91 -2.78 3.12
N PRO A 200 13.31 -3.99 3.07
CA PRO A 200 13.97 -5.18 3.58
C PRO A 200 15.31 -5.50 2.90
N THR A 201 15.43 -5.31 1.59
CA THR A 201 16.62 -5.63 0.78
C THR A 201 17.44 -4.41 0.38
N GLY A 202 16.85 -3.21 0.44
CA GLY A 202 17.46 -1.98 -0.11
C GLY A 202 17.34 -1.86 -1.64
N GLU A 203 16.72 -2.83 -2.32
CA GLU A 203 16.57 -2.81 -3.77
C GLU A 203 15.59 -1.73 -4.22
N VAL A 204 15.90 -1.10 -5.35
CA VAL A 204 15.01 -0.18 -6.06
C VAL A 204 14.63 -0.79 -7.39
N VAL A 205 13.34 -1.00 -7.57
CA VAL A 205 12.76 -1.49 -8.82
C VAL A 205 12.07 -0.33 -9.52
N ALA A 206 12.56 0.02 -10.71
CA ALA A 206 12.08 1.16 -11.48
C ALA A 206 11.42 0.73 -12.79
N TRP A 207 10.48 1.55 -13.24
CA TRP A 207 9.89 1.44 -14.58
C TRP A 207 9.66 2.82 -15.18
N ASP A 208 10.07 2.98 -16.43
CA ASP A 208 9.81 4.16 -17.23
C ASP A 208 8.64 3.90 -18.19
N HIS A 209 7.49 4.50 -17.89
CA HIS A 209 6.33 4.44 -18.76
C HIS A 209 6.54 5.27 -20.03
N THR A 210 6.01 4.82 -21.15
CA THR A 210 5.70 5.73 -22.25
C THR A 210 4.39 6.45 -21.98
N GLU A 211 4.17 7.60 -22.60
CA GLU A 211 2.88 8.32 -22.50
C GLU A 211 1.69 7.43 -22.88
N GLU A 212 1.88 6.60 -23.93
CA GLU A 212 0.85 5.65 -24.36
C GLU A 212 0.57 4.56 -23.31
N SER A 213 1.62 4.00 -22.70
CA SER A 213 1.49 3.01 -21.63
C SER A 213 0.74 3.59 -20.43
N LEU A 214 1.12 4.82 -20.02
CA LEU A 214 0.45 5.52 -18.93
C LEU A 214 -1.03 5.81 -19.25
N ALA A 215 -1.29 6.28 -20.47
CA ALA A 215 -2.66 6.51 -20.95
C ALA A 215 -3.51 5.23 -20.96
N ARG A 216 -2.93 4.05 -21.26
CA ARG A 216 -3.65 2.76 -21.17
C ARG A 216 -4.06 2.45 -19.73
N HIS A 217 -3.18 2.63 -18.75
CA HIS A 217 -3.50 2.44 -17.34
C HIS A 217 -4.60 3.40 -16.86
N VAL A 218 -4.52 4.68 -17.24
CA VAL A 218 -5.53 5.68 -16.90
C VAL A 218 -6.89 5.32 -17.51
N ARG A 219 -6.93 4.90 -18.79
CA ARG A 219 -8.18 4.44 -19.42
C ARG A 219 -8.77 3.21 -18.71
N ARG A 220 -7.91 2.26 -18.30
CA ARG A 220 -8.36 1.10 -17.52
C ARG A 220 -8.96 1.53 -16.17
N ALA A 221 -8.33 2.47 -15.47
CA ALA A 221 -8.85 3.01 -14.21
C ALA A 221 -10.18 3.76 -14.43
N ASP A 222 -10.30 4.52 -15.51
CA ASP A 222 -11.53 5.26 -15.88
C ASP A 222 -12.69 4.30 -16.19
N SER A 223 -12.44 3.24 -16.97
CA SER A 223 -13.45 2.21 -17.26
C SER A 223 -13.91 1.51 -15.98
N LEU A 224 -12.96 1.07 -15.16
CA LEU A 224 -13.26 0.40 -13.88
C LEU A 224 -14.03 1.32 -12.92
N ALA A 225 -13.69 2.60 -12.88
CA ALA A 225 -14.41 3.58 -12.07
C ALA A 225 -15.85 3.79 -12.56
N ALA A 226 -16.09 3.72 -13.87
CA ALA A 226 -17.44 3.79 -14.44
C ALA A 226 -18.27 2.55 -14.06
N ASP A 227 -17.69 1.35 -14.15
CA ASP A 227 -18.36 0.12 -13.75
C ASP A 227 -18.71 0.14 -12.25
N LEU A 228 -17.78 0.61 -11.41
CA LEU A 228 -18.02 0.80 -9.98
C LEU A 228 -19.10 1.84 -9.70
N ALA A 229 -19.09 2.97 -10.41
CA ALA A 229 -20.13 3.98 -10.24
C ALA A 229 -21.54 3.42 -10.51
N ALA A 230 -21.67 2.61 -11.56
CA ALA A 230 -22.93 1.99 -11.93
C ALA A 230 -23.41 0.95 -10.88
N VAL A 231 -22.53 0.06 -10.45
CA VAL A 231 -22.88 -0.98 -9.46
C VAL A 231 -23.13 -0.39 -8.07
N ASP A 232 -22.37 0.64 -7.67
CA ASP A 232 -22.56 1.38 -6.43
C ASP A 232 -23.92 2.11 -6.41
N ALA A 233 -24.31 2.71 -7.54
CA ALA A 233 -25.59 3.39 -7.65
C ALA A 233 -26.76 2.40 -7.49
N ARG A 234 -26.69 1.25 -8.15
CA ARG A 234 -27.69 0.19 -8.02
C ARG A 234 -27.79 -0.33 -6.58
N PHE A 235 -26.65 -0.55 -5.92
CA PHE A 235 -26.64 -0.99 -4.51
C PHE A 235 -27.33 0.03 -3.60
N ARG A 236 -27.07 1.32 -3.79
CA ARG A 236 -27.69 2.39 -2.98
C ARG A 236 -29.18 2.59 -3.24
N GLN A 237 -29.66 2.22 -4.42
CA GLN A 237 -31.10 2.23 -4.75
C GLN A 237 -31.87 1.11 -4.06
N GLY A 238 -31.18 0.14 -3.50
CA GLY A 238 -31.72 -1.02 -2.82
C GLY A 238 -31.59 -2.29 -3.66
N MET A 239 -30.79 -3.23 -3.18
CA MET A 239 -30.67 -4.59 -3.70
C MET A 239 -31.13 -5.56 -2.63
N THR A 240 -31.80 -6.63 -3.03
CA THR A 240 -31.98 -7.79 -2.15
C THR A 240 -30.61 -8.42 -1.83
N ALA A 241 -30.54 -9.24 -0.80
CA ALA A 241 -29.30 -9.94 -0.44
C ALA A 241 -28.77 -10.80 -1.61
N GLN A 242 -29.68 -11.47 -2.34
CA GLN A 242 -29.31 -12.29 -3.49
C GLN A 242 -28.74 -11.43 -4.63
N GLU A 243 -29.39 -10.35 -5.01
CA GLU A 243 -28.90 -9.44 -6.05
C GLU A 243 -27.55 -8.82 -5.69
N ALA A 244 -27.34 -8.49 -4.41
CA ALA A 244 -26.08 -7.97 -3.92
C ALA A 244 -24.98 -9.04 -3.98
N ASP A 245 -25.25 -10.30 -3.70
CA ASP A 245 -24.30 -11.39 -3.80
C ASP A 245 -23.95 -11.73 -5.26
N GLU A 246 -24.90 -11.59 -6.18
CA GLU A 246 -24.68 -11.73 -7.61
C GLU A 246 -23.87 -10.57 -8.21
N ALA A 247 -24.17 -9.32 -7.79
CA ALA A 247 -23.45 -8.13 -8.26
C ALA A 247 -22.04 -7.99 -7.65
N PHE A 248 -21.83 -8.52 -6.45
CA PHE A 248 -20.55 -8.50 -5.73
C PHE A 248 -20.14 -9.91 -5.29
N PRO A 249 -19.82 -10.81 -6.23
CA PRO A 249 -19.47 -12.19 -5.90
C PRO A 249 -18.17 -12.25 -5.07
N ALA A 250 -18.08 -13.27 -4.21
CA ALA A 250 -16.85 -13.57 -3.52
C ALA A 250 -15.84 -14.17 -4.51
N GLN A 251 -14.66 -13.56 -4.59
CA GLN A 251 -13.54 -14.11 -5.34
C GLN A 251 -12.66 -14.92 -4.38
N VAL A 252 -12.86 -16.25 -4.42
CA VAL A 252 -12.19 -17.16 -3.52
C VAL A 252 -10.75 -17.40 -3.97
N GLY A 253 -9.81 -17.33 -3.03
CA GLY A 253 -8.40 -17.57 -3.29
C GLY A 253 -7.54 -17.38 -2.03
N PRO A 254 -6.20 -17.45 -2.17
CA PRO A 254 -5.26 -17.33 -1.03
C PRO A 254 -5.43 -16.04 -0.22
N LEU A 255 -5.95 -14.98 -0.85
CA LEU A 255 -6.22 -13.70 -0.18
C LEU A 255 -7.34 -13.78 0.86
N CYS A 256 -8.21 -14.80 0.80
CA CYS A 256 -9.25 -14.99 1.81
C CYS A 256 -8.68 -15.18 3.21
N GLY A 257 -7.53 -15.86 3.35
CA GLY A 257 -6.86 -16.04 4.64
C GLY A 257 -6.31 -14.74 5.25
N TRP A 258 -6.11 -13.71 4.44
CA TRP A 258 -5.64 -12.37 4.81
C TRP A 258 -6.74 -11.29 4.79
N CYS A 259 -7.98 -11.71 4.55
CA CYS A 259 -9.09 -10.78 4.41
C CYS A 259 -9.61 -10.33 5.78
N ASP A 260 -9.73 -9.01 5.97
CA ASP A 260 -10.31 -8.41 7.19
C ASP A 260 -11.71 -8.98 7.53
N PHE A 261 -12.45 -9.44 6.51
CA PHE A 261 -13.79 -9.96 6.64
C PHE A 261 -13.88 -11.50 6.62
N ASN A 262 -12.77 -12.22 6.68
CA ASN A 262 -12.79 -13.68 6.63
C ASN A 262 -13.74 -14.28 7.68
N ARG A 263 -13.75 -13.72 8.89
CA ARG A 263 -14.58 -14.23 10.01
C ARG A 263 -16.09 -14.13 9.76
N VAL A 264 -16.52 -13.18 8.92
CA VAL A 264 -17.94 -12.93 8.59
C VAL A 264 -18.30 -13.35 7.15
N CYS A 265 -17.31 -13.68 6.32
CA CYS A 265 -17.52 -14.17 4.96
C CYS A 265 -17.49 -15.70 4.94
N GLU A 266 -18.67 -16.34 4.95
CA GLU A 266 -18.78 -17.80 4.95
C GLU A 266 -18.03 -18.45 3.79
N THR A 267 -18.22 -17.93 2.57
CA THR A 267 -17.57 -18.45 1.34
C THR A 267 -16.04 -18.39 1.44
N GLY A 268 -15.49 -17.26 1.93
CA GLY A 268 -14.05 -17.11 2.08
C GLY A 268 -13.48 -17.99 3.19
N ARG A 269 -14.19 -18.08 4.33
CA ARG A 269 -13.79 -18.88 5.47
C ARG A 269 -13.85 -20.38 5.18
N ALA A 270 -14.85 -20.83 4.44
CA ALA A 270 -14.96 -22.24 4.04
C ALA A 270 -13.82 -22.67 3.10
N ALA A 271 -13.34 -21.76 2.26
CA ALA A 271 -12.27 -22.07 1.31
C ALA A 271 -10.86 -21.95 1.92
N VAL A 272 -10.63 -20.92 2.74
CA VAL A 272 -9.32 -20.66 3.36
C VAL A 272 -9.55 -20.16 4.80
N PRO A 273 -9.06 -20.91 5.81
CA PRO A 273 -9.18 -20.48 7.19
C PRO A 273 -8.44 -19.15 7.43
N PRO A 274 -8.91 -18.32 8.40
CA PRO A 274 -8.25 -17.06 8.73
C PRO A 274 -6.83 -17.31 9.22
N ARG A 275 -5.92 -16.48 8.79
CA ARG A 275 -4.56 -16.45 9.34
C ARG A 275 -4.51 -15.63 10.62
N GLU A 276 -3.51 -15.90 11.44
CA GLU A 276 -3.25 -15.09 12.61
C GLU A 276 -2.72 -13.70 12.22
N PRO A 277 -3.09 -12.63 12.93
CA PRO A 277 -2.70 -11.26 12.58
C PRO A 277 -1.19 -11.05 12.43
N TRP A 278 -0.42 -11.83 13.16
CA TRP A 278 1.05 -11.78 13.18
C TRP A 278 1.72 -12.73 12.18
N ALA A 279 0.98 -13.51 11.40
CA ALA A 279 1.54 -14.59 10.57
C ALA A 279 2.54 -14.09 9.50
N ALA A 280 2.42 -12.84 9.04
CA ALA A 280 3.36 -12.24 8.09
C ALA A 280 4.51 -11.48 8.75
N VAL A 281 4.47 -11.29 10.08
CA VAL A 281 5.57 -10.64 10.81
C VAL A 281 6.72 -11.65 10.96
N ALA A 282 7.96 -11.22 10.68
CA ALA A 282 9.12 -12.07 10.85
C ALA A 282 9.25 -12.54 12.31
N THR A 283 9.34 -13.82 12.50
CA THR A 283 9.77 -14.39 13.78
C THR A 283 11.29 -14.53 13.71
N SER A 284 12.03 -13.67 14.41
CA SER A 284 13.40 -13.99 14.75
C SER A 284 13.35 -15.18 15.72
N SER A 285 13.44 -16.41 15.20
CA SER A 285 13.88 -17.53 16.04
C SER A 285 15.31 -17.21 16.44
N PRO A 286 15.66 -17.18 17.73
CA PRO A 286 17.07 -17.25 18.10
C PRO A 286 17.59 -18.55 17.48
N GLY A 287 18.57 -18.45 16.58
CA GLY A 287 19.27 -19.62 16.08
C GLY A 287 19.74 -20.48 17.26
N PRO A 288 19.77 -21.82 17.15
CA PRO A 288 20.28 -22.66 18.22
C PRO A 288 21.70 -22.17 18.54
N GLY A 289 21.85 -21.67 19.78
CA GLY A 289 23.13 -21.24 20.29
C GLY A 289 24.12 -22.38 20.09
N THR A 290 25.21 -22.12 19.36
CA THR A 290 26.39 -22.98 19.33
C THR A 290 26.91 -23.10 20.77
N ALA A 291 26.46 -24.15 21.43
CA ALA A 291 27.07 -24.57 22.69
C ALA A 291 28.49 -24.96 22.32
N THR A 292 29.46 -24.09 22.62
CA THR A 292 30.89 -24.38 22.58
C THR A 292 31.15 -25.39 23.70
N SER A 293 31.18 -26.66 23.37
CA SER A 293 31.69 -27.69 24.26
C SER A 293 33.17 -27.50 24.39
N ALA A 294 33.57 -26.93 25.50
CA ALA A 294 34.97 -26.96 25.96
C ALA A 294 35.30 -28.39 26.39
N THR A 295 35.85 -29.18 25.49
CA THR A 295 36.50 -30.44 25.80
C THR A 295 37.89 -30.13 26.37
N GLY A 296 38.01 -30.25 27.69
CA GLY A 296 39.27 -30.22 28.37
C GLY A 296 40.14 -31.40 27.95
N ALA A 297 41.27 -31.10 27.34
CA ALA A 297 42.33 -32.08 27.12
C ALA A 297 43.09 -32.29 28.42
N SER A 298 42.92 -33.47 29.03
CA SER A 298 43.82 -33.94 30.08
C SER A 298 45.01 -34.67 29.44
N SER A 299 46.18 -34.11 29.55
CA SER A 299 47.45 -34.78 29.26
C SER A 299 47.83 -35.68 30.45
N GLY A 300 47.91 -36.99 30.24
CA GLY A 300 48.54 -37.95 31.12
C GLY A 300 49.93 -38.37 30.58
N PRO A 301 50.88 -38.70 31.44
CA PRO A 301 52.25 -38.87 31.00
C PRO A 301 52.57 -40.26 30.52
N VAL A 302 53.58 -40.30 29.65
CA VAL A 302 54.23 -41.46 29.07
C VAL A 302 55.08 -42.19 30.11
N SER A 303 55.08 -43.53 30.08
CA SER A 303 56.19 -44.43 30.44
C SER A 303 56.43 -45.36 29.29
#